data_e0d9ed2c92f04013ae3a080fa29f42b8
#
_entry.id   e0d9ed2c92f04013ae3a080fa29f42b8
#
_cell.length_a   1.000
_cell.length_b   1.000
_cell.length_c   1.000
_cell.angle_alpha   90.00
_cell.angle_beta   90.00
_cell.angle_gamma   90.00
#
_symmetry.space_group_name_H-M   'P 1'
#
loop_
_entity.id
_entity.type
_entity.pdbx_description
1 polymer ?
#
loop_
_entity_poly.entity_id
_entity_poly.type
_entity_poly.pdbx_seq_one_letter_code
_entity_poly.pdbx_strand_id
1 'polypeptide(L)'
;MFYLIKLPDKPSGYVNLSTASEWEAWIQKCLPAGLDREVQRRLVSNLKHVLVGLEMKAALIVPHAKQSKLLFESYFHMLNFEFCVGVFSVCEGLGSASWLREKGLDGSAADRIAIKEWKSSLEKQFDPEKKFGLSADVDSVKSVRDKLHQDCLGARESIDWHAFSYEDAFAPAARAMRCLLSTNAGDVPKESNLTTE
;
A
#
# COMPACT_ATOMS: atom_id res chain seq x y z
N MET A 1 22.33 6.68 1.02
CA MET A 1 22.07 7.95 0.33
C MET A 1 21.83 7.60 -1.14
N PHE A 2 20.58 7.75 -1.61
CA PHE A 2 20.24 7.40 -3.00
C PHE A 2 20.00 8.68 -3.78
N TYR A 3 20.74 8.88 -4.86
CA TYR A 3 20.46 9.92 -5.85
C TYR A 3 19.34 9.42 -6.73
N LEU A 4 18.11 9.87 -6.49
CA LEU A 4 17.01 9.37 -7.28
C LEU A 4 16.60 10.32 -8.40
N ILE A 5 16.53 11.61 -8.19
CA ILE A 5 16.18 12.59 -9.22
C ILE A 5 16.44 14.01 -8.68
N LYS A 6 16.89 14.91 -9.54
CA LYS A 6 16.92 16.33 -9.24
C LYS A 6 15.51 16.89 -9.40
N LEU A 7 14.79 17.00 -8.32
CA LEU A 7 13.48 17.67 -8.35
C LEU A 7 13.72 19.18 -8.54
N PRO A 8 12.92 19.85 -9.41
CA PRO A 8 13.11 21.27 -9.73
C PRO A 8 13.19 22.19 -8.52
N ASP A 9 12.43 21.89 -7.49
CA ASP A 9 12.29 22.70 -6.27
C ASP A 9 13.20 22.26 -5.11
N LYS A 10 14.00 21.21 -5.30
CA LYS A 10 14.94 20.71 -4.27
C LYS A 10 16.36 20.66 -4.84
N PRO A 11 17.22 21.63 -4.51
CA PRO A 11 18.52 21.81 -5.14
C PRO A 11 19.51 20.65 -4.93
N SER A 12 19.22 19.71 -4.03
CA SER A 12 20.13 18.61 -3.66
C SER A 12 19.91 17.30 -4.41
N GLY A 13 18.84 17.15 -5.18
CA GLY A 13 18.52 15.88 -5.86
C GLY A 13 18.11 14.73 -4.93
N TYR A 14 17.75 15.01 -3.69
CA TYR A 14 17.30 14.01 -2.72
C TYR A 14 15.79 13.92 -2.69
N VAL A 15 15.28 12.69 -2.56
CA VAL A 15 13.89 12.44 -2.18
C VAL A 15 13.84 12.40 -0.65
N ASN A 16 13.04 13.26 -0.05
CA ASN A 16 12.71 13.12 1.36
C ASN A 16 11.75 11.94 1.50
N LEU A 17 12.14 10.98 2.32
CA LEU A 17 11.31 9.84 2.69
C LEU A 17 11.12 9.90 4.20
N SER A 18 9.90 9.58 4.63
CA SER A 18 9.63 9.39 6.05
C SER A 18 10.41 8.20 6.58
N THR A 19 10.84 8.29 7.82
CA THR A 19 11.48 7.16 8.50
C THR A 19 10.47 6.10 8.88
N ALA A 20 10.92 4.86 9.05
CA ALA A 20 10.05 3.79 9.53
C ALA A 20 9.44 4.10 10.92
N SER A 21 10.15 4.88 11.76
CA SER A 21 9.67 5.29 13.07
C SER A 21 8.54 6.32 13.01
N GLU A 22 8.54 7.20 12.02
CA GLU A 22 7.44 8.16 11.81
C GLU A 22 6.14 7.47 11.40
N TRP A 23 6.23 6.40 10.61
CA TRP A 23 5.08 5.58 10.25
C TRP A 23 4.49 4.80 11.42
N GLU A 24 5.28 4.51 12.44
CA GLU A 24 4.87 3.69 13.58
C GLU A 24 3.68 4.31 14.33
N ALA A 25 3.66 5.63 14.51
CA ALA A 25 2.59 6.35 15.18
C ALA A 25 1.24 6.15 14.48
N TRP A 26 1.19 6.36 13.17
CA TRP A 26 -0.02 6.15 12.37
C TRP A 26 -0.49 4.69 12.41
N ILE A 27 0.43 3.73 12.24
CA ILE A 27 0.07 2.30 12.27
C ILE A 27 -0.53 1.93 13.62
N GLN A 28 0.08 2.35 14.73
CA GLN A 28 -0.41 2.05 16.08
C GLN A 28 -1.81 2.60 16.32
N LYS A 29 -2.14 3.78 15.76
CA LYS A 29 -3.48 4.36 15.83
C LYS A 29 -4.52 3.59 14.98
N CYS A 30 -4.09 3.00 13.89
CA CYS A 30 -4.96 2.19 13.00
C CYS A 30 -5.21 0.79 13.55
N LEU A 31 -4.28 0.24 14.36
CA LEU A 31 -4.44 -1.09 14.92
C LEU A 31 -5.41 -1.09 16.10
N PRO A 32 -6.28 -2.12 16.20
CA PRO A 32 -7.21 -2.23 17.31
C PRO A 32 -6.49 -2.57 18.62
N ALA A 33 -7.02 -2.09 19.73
CA ALA A 33 -6.60 -2.54 21.05
C ALA A 33 -6.98 -4.02 21.28
N GLY A 34 -6.19 -4.73 22.06
CA GLY A 34 -6.47 -6.12 22.44
C GLY A 34 -5.89 -7.18 21.52
N LEU A 35 -5.11 -6.80 20.50
CA LEU A 35 -4.30 -7.76 19.75
C LEU A 35 -3.20 -8.34 20.65
N ASP A 36 -2.84 -9.61 20.41
CA ASP A 36 -1.66 -10.23 21.01
C ASP A 36 -0.43 -9.37 20.74
N ARG A 37 0.43 -9.24 21.73
CA ARG A 37 1.61 -8.36 21.70
C ARG A 37 2.56 -8.71 20.54
N GLU A 38 2.76 -9.99 20.27
CA GLU A 38 3.66 -10.44 19.21
C GLU A 38 3.03 -10.21 17.84
N VAL A 39 1.72 -10.41 17.69
CA VAL A 39 0.95 -10.09 16.47
C VAL A 39 1.04 -8.60 16.17
N GLN A 40 0.79 -7.74 17.18
CA GLN A 40 0.90 -6.30 17.03
C GLN A 40 2.32 -5.89 16.63
N ARG A 41 3.35 -6.39 17.29
CA ARG A 41 4.76 -6.10 16.99
C ARG A 41 5.12 -6.46 15.55
N ARG A 42 4.70 -7.64 15.06
CA ARG A 42 4.94 -8.09 13.69
C ARG A 42 4.21 -7.21 12.68
N LEU A 43 2.95 -6.88 12.91
CA LEU A 43 2.17 -6.00 12.04
C LEU A 43 2.84 -4.63 11.94
N VAL A 44 3.16 -3.99 13.04
CA VAL A 44 3.84 -2.68 13.07
C VAL A 44 5.16 -2.75 12.31
N SER A 45 5.99 -3.76 12.60
CA SER A 45 7.28 -3.94 11.92
C SER A 45 7.13 -4.11 10.42
N ASN A 46 6.21 -4.94 9.96
CA ASN A 46 6.02 -5.18 8.53
C ASN A 46 5.44 -3.95 7.82
N LEU A 47 4.39 -3.36 8.37
CA LEU A 47 3.69 -2.24 7.73
C LEU A 47 4.58 -1.00 7.59
N LYS A 48 5.38 -0.66 8.62
CA LYS A 48 6.26 0.52 8.53
C LYS A 48 7.31 0.40 7.43
N HIS A 49 7.88 -0.79 7.21
CA HIS A 49 8.85 -1.01 6.14
C HIS A 49 8.18 -1.00 4.75
N VAL A 50 6.97 -1.56 4.64
CA VAL A 50 6.19 -1.50 3.40
C VAL A 50 5.86 -0.05 3.04
N LEU A 51 5.42 0.76 4.01
CA LEU A 51 5.06 2.17 3.79
C LEU A 51 6.24 3.02 3.32
N VAL A 52 7.43 2.85 3.92
CA VAL A 52 8.65 3.51 3.43
C VAL A 52 8.98 3.09 1.99
N GLY A 53 8.82 1.79 1.68
CA GLY A 53 9.00 1.28 0.32
C GLY A 53 7.99 1.84 -0.68
N LEU A 54 6.75 2.06 -0.26
CA LEU A 54 5.71 2.70 -1.07
C LEU A 54 6.02 4.17 -1.33
N GLU A 55 6.47 4.92 -0.32
CA GLU A 55 6.91 6.31 -0.51
C GLU A 55 8.00 6.44 -1.57
N MET A 56 9.02 5.57 -1.49
CA MET A 56 10.10 5.55 -2.46
C MET A 56 9.60 5.27 -3.88
N LYS A 57 8.70 4.29 -4.03
CA LYS A 57 8.11 3.96 -5.33
C LYS A 57 7.25 5.10 -5.87
N ALA A 58 6.39 5.70 -5.04
CA ALA A 58 5.58 6.85 -5.44
C ALA A 58 6.45 8.03 -5.90
N ALA A 59 7.55 8.31 -5.19
CA ALA A 59 8.50 9.36 -5.55
C ALA A 59 9.18 9.15 -6.92
N LEU A 60 9.23 7.92 -7.42
CA LEU A 60 9.74 7.60 -8.76
C LEU A 60 8.62 7.57 -9.81
N ILE A 61 7.48 6.96 -9.47
CA ILE A 61 6.37 6.75 -10.40
C ILE A 61 5.71 8.08 -10.79
N VAL A 62 5.36 8.92 -9.81
CA VAL A 62 4.59 10.14 -10.06
C VAL A 62 5.32 11.14 -10.96
N PRO A 63 6.61 11.50 -10.73
CA PRO A 63 7.34 12.37 -11.63
C PRO A 63 7.52 11.77 -13.03
N HIS A 64 7.74 10.47 -13.13
CA HIS A 64 7.85 9.80 -14.43
C HIS A 64 6.56 9.92 -15.24
N ALA A 65 5.41 9.68 -14.62
CA ALA A 65 4.12 9.73 -15.29
C ALA A 65 3.69 11.16 -15.66
N LYS A 66 3.97 12.15 -14.79
CA LYS A 66 3.46 13.52 -14.94
C LYS A 66 4.41 14.48 -15.66
N GLN A 67 5.71 14.31 -15.59
CA GLN A 67 6.67 15.35 -15.98
C GLN A 67 7.69 14.94 -17.03
N SER A 68 8.22 13.74 -16.94
CA SER A 68 9.27 13.28 -17.88
C SER A 68 9.47 11.78 -17.76
N LYS A 69 9.67 11.13 -18.90
CA LYS A 69 9.98 9.69 -18.96
C LYS A 69 11.41 9.43 -18.47
N LEU A 70 11.60 9.41 -17.16
CA LEU A 70 12.91 9.24 -16.50
C LEU A 70 13.33 7.78 -16.33
N LEU A 71 12.37 6.85 -16.38
CA LEU A 71 12.58 5.43 -16.16
C LEU A 71 12.48 4.68 -17.49
N PHE A 72 13.19 3.57 -17.61
CA PHE A 72 12.91 2.61 -18.66
C PHE A 72 11.49 2.05 -18.50
N GLU A 73 10.78 1.87 -19.59
CA GLU A 73 9.38 1.48 -19.60
C GLU A 73 9.11 0.20 -18.80
N SER A 74 9.91 -0.84 -19.01
CA SER A 74 9.80 -2.09 -18.26
C SER A 74 10.01 -1.91 -16.75
N TYR A 75 10.92 -1.02 -16.35
CA TYR A 75 11.14 -0.72 -14.94
C TYR A 75 9.98 0.09 -14.34
N PHE A 76 9.41 1.01 -15.12
CA PHE A 76 8.22 1.76 -14.72
C PHE A 76 7.03 0.83 -14.44
N HIS A 77 6.75 -0.12 -15.35
CA HIS A 77 5.69 -1.12 -15.17
C HIS A 77 5.95 -2.01 -13.94
N MET A 78 7.21 -2.42 -13.73
CA MET A 78 7.59 -3.20 -12.55
C MET A 78 7.34 -2.41 -11.26
N LEU A 79 7.71 -1.11 -11.22
CA LEU A 79 7.45 -0.28 -10.04
C LEU A 79 5.96 -0.11 -9.75
N ASN A 80 5.12 0.07 -10.78
CA ASN A 80 3.67 0.12 -10.62
C ASN A 80 3.13 -1.18 -10.02
N PHE A 81 3.58 -2.32 -10.54
CA PHE A 81 3.24 -3.63 -9.98
C PHE A 81 3.66 -3.77 -8.52
N GLU A 82 4.92 -3.48 -8.21
CA GLU A 82 5.44 -3.58 -6.83
C GLU A 82 4.75 -2.61 -5.87
N PHE A 83 4.32 -1.45 -6.34
CA PHE A 83 3.51 -0.53 -5.56
C PHE A 83 2.15 -1.17 -5.20
N CYS A 84 1.47 -1.80 -6.17
CA CYS A 84 0.24 -2.54 -5.92
C CYS A 84 0.42 -3.65 -4.88
N VAL A 85 1.49 -4.45 -5.01
CA VAL A 85 1.78 -5.53 -4.04
C VAL A 85 1.97 -4.98 -2.63
N GLY A 86 2.68 -3.86 -2.50
CA GLY A 86 2.86 -3.19 -1.21
C GLY A 86 1.55 -2.66 -0.64
N VAL A 87 0.73 -2.00 -1.46
CA VAL A 87 -0.59 -1.50 -1.02
C VAL A 87 -1.50 -2.66 -0.62
N PHE A 88 -1.51 -3.76 -1.38
CA PHE A 88 -2.27 -4.96 -1.00
C PHE A 88 -1.85 -5.48 0.38
N SER A 89 -0.54 -5.53 0.64
CA SER A 89 -0.01 -5.97 1.94
C SER A 89 -0.44 -5.04 3.10
N VAL A 90 -0.50 -3.72 2.88
CA VAL A 90 -1.03 -2.78 3.88
C VAL A 90 -2.51 -3.02 4.13
N CYS A 91 -3.31 -3.14 3.07
CA CYS A 91 -4.74 -3.42 3.17
C CYS A 91 -5.02 -4.75 3.90
N GLU A 92 -4.29 -5.80 3.56
CA GLU A 92 -4.41 -7.12 4.19
C GLU A 92 -4.05 -7.07 5.68
N GLY A 93 -2.96 -6.40 6.04
CA GLY A 93 -2.53 -6.27 7.43
C GLY A 93 -3.53 -5.51 8.30
N LEU A 94 -3.98 -4.34 7.85
CA LEU A 94 -4.97 -3.53 8.57
C LEU A 94 -6.36 -4.18 8.58
N GLY A 95 -6.78 -4.76 7.46
CA GLY A 95 -8.06 -5.45 7.35
C GLY A 95 -8.12 -6.69 8.24
N SER A 96 -7.04 -7.47 8.28
CA SER A 96 -6.94 -8.64 9.15
C SER A 96 -7.00 -8.26 10.63
N ALA A 97 -6.30 -7.19 11.03
CA ALA A 97 -6.38 -6.68 12.40
C ALA A 97 -7.80 -6.23 12.77
N SER A 98 -8.48 -5.54 11.84
CA SER A 98 -9.87 -5.12 12.03
C SER A 98 -10.83 -6.29 12.17
N TRP A 99 -10.65 -7.32 11.37
CA TRP A 99 -11.44 -8.55 11.41
C TRP A 99 -11.25 -9.29 12.76
N LEU A 100 -10.00 -9.40 13.22
CA LEU A 100 -9.71 -10.01 14.53
C LEU A 100 -10.49 -9.30 15.66
N ARG A 101 -10.48 -7.97 15.66
CA ARG A 101 -11.27 -7.17 16.61
C ARG A 101 -12.77 -7.47 16.51
N GLU A 102 -13.33 -7.51 15.30
CA GLU A 102 -14.76 -7.80 15.09
C GLU A 102 -15.14 -9.18 15.62
N LYS A 103 -14.23 -10.14 15.56
CA LYS A 103 -14.45 -11.51 16.08
C LYS A 103 -14.09 -11.68 17.56
N GLY A 104 -13.58 -10.65 18.22
CA GLY A 104 -13.10 -10.75 19.61
C GLY A 104 -11.88 -11.64 19.76
N LEU A 105 -11.04 -11.73 18.71
CA LEU A 105 -9.81 -12.54 18.68
C LEU A 105 -8.59 -11.64 18.82
N ASP A 106 -7.55 -12.13 19.49
CA ASP A 106 -6.27 -11.43 19.64
C ASP A 106 -5.26 -11.71 18.51
N GLY A 107 -5.51 -12.74 17.72
CA GLY A 107 -4.67 -13.18 16.60
C GLY A 107 -3.60 -14.19 16.94
N SER A 108 -3.42 -14.55 18.21
CA SER A 108 -2.38 -15.50 18.65
C SER A 108 -2.53 -16.90 18.04
N ALA A 109 -3.78 -17.31 17.78
CA ALA A 109 -4.14 -18.59 17.18
C ALA A 109 -4.79 -18.45 15.79
N ALA A 110 -4.73 -17.26 15.17
CA ALA A 110 -5.36 -17.01 13.88
C ALA A 110 -4.51 -17.59 12.75
N ASP A 111 -5.10 -18.48 11.99
CA ASP A 111 -4.60 -18.93 10.71
C ASP A 111 -4.87 -17.89 9.60
N ARG A 112 -4.84 -18.33 8.35
CA ARG A 112 -5.11 -17.47 7.20
C ARG A 112 -6.55 -16.95 7.21
N ILE A 113 -6.70 -15.62 7.22
CA ILE A 113 -8.01 -14.95 7.09
C ILE A 113 -8.35 -14.83 5.60
N ALA A 114 -9.57 -15.19 5.21
CA ALA A 114 -10.01 -15.11 3.82
C ALA A 114 -10.09 -13.62 3.36
N ILE A 115 -9.72 -13.35 2.11
CA ILE A 115 -9.72 -12.00 1.53
C ILE A 115 -11.07 -11.30 1.69
N LYS A 116 -12.17 -12.01 1.44
CA LYS A 116 -13.53 -11.45 1.56
C LYS A 116 -13.81 -10.94 2.98
N GLU A 117 -13.29 -11.61 3.99
CA GLU A 117 -13.54 -11.28 5.39
C GLU A 117 -12.75 -10.04 5.80
N TRP A 118 -11.42 -10.05 5.65
CA TRP A 118 -10.61 -8.91 6.04
C TRP A 118 -10.90 -7.65 5.18
N LYS A 119 -11.24 -7.81 3.89
CA LYS A 119 -11.63 -6.70 3.03
C LYS A 119 -12.91 -6.02 3.52
N SER A 120 -13.91 -6.79 3.93
CA SER A 120 -15.14 -6.26 4.53
C SER A 120 -14.87 -5.47 5.82
N SER A 121 -13.99 -5.98 6.67
CA SER A 121 -13.62 -5.31 7.92
C SER A 121 -12.77 -4.06 7.67
N LEU A 122 -11.91 -4.08 6.66
CA LEU A 122 -11.15 -2.91 6.21
C LEU A 122 -12.09 -1.79 5.75
N GLU A 123 -13.06 -2.10 4.87
CA GLU A 123 -14.03 -1.13 4.37
C GLU A 123 -14.82 -0.50 5.52
N LYS A 124 -15.33 -1.30 6.47
CA LYS A 124 -16.05 -0.79 7.63
C LYS A 124 -15.24 0.16 8.50
N GLN A 125 -13.94 -0.06 8.62
CA GLN A 125 -13.08 0.78 9.44
C GLN A 125 -12.63 2.05 8.72
N PHE A 126 -12.26 1.97 7.44
CA PHE A 126 -11.59 3.05 6.72
C PHE A 126 -12.48 3.77 5.69
N ASP A 127 -13.56 3.15 5.25
CA ASP A 127 -14.53 3.74 4.30
C ASP A 127 -15.97 3.34 4.64
N PRO A 128 -16.44 3.60 5.90
CA PRO A 128 -17.75 3.13 6.36
C PRO A 128 -18.92 3.68 5.53
N GLU A 129 -18.77 4.88 4.99
CA GLU A 129 -19.76 5.54 4.14
C GLU A 129 -19.63 5.16 2.66
N LYS A 130 -18.64 4.35 2.29
CA LYS A 130 -18.29 3.94 0.91
C LYS A 130 -18.02 5.13 -0.02
N LYS A 131 -17.55 6.21 0.54
CA LYS A 131 -17.29 7.47 -0.17
C LYS A 131 -16.09 7.39 -1.10
N PHE A 132 -15.08 6.63 -0.73
CA PHE A 132 -13.82 6.50 -1.48
C PHE A 132 -13.81 5.32 -2.43
N GLY A 133 -14.73 4.36 -2.29
CA GLY A 133 -14.75 3.14 -3.10
C GLY A 133 -13.59 2.18 -2.79
N LEU A 134 -13.11 2.17 -1.55
CA LEU A 134 -11.95 1.39 -1.10
C LEU A 134 -12.02 -0.08 -1.52
N SER A 135 -13.20 -0.71 -1.38
CA SER A 135 -13.39 -2.12 -1.74
C SER A 135 -13.10 -2.40 -3.22
N ALA A 136 -13.52 -1.50 -4.12
CA ALA A 136 -13.29 -1.65 -5.56
C ALA A 136 -11.79 -1.43 -5.91
N ASP A 137 -11.16 -0.45 -5.30
CA ASP A 137 -9.72 -0.21 -5.48
C ASP A 137 -8.89 -1.40 -4.97
N VAL A 138 -9.25 -2.00 -3.83
CA VAL A 138 -8.60 -3.23 -3.32
C VAL A 138 -8.79 -4.41 -4.28
N ASP A 139 -9.95 -4.56 -4.92
CA ASP A 139 -10.16 -5.59 -5.94
C ASP A 139 -9.30 -5.35 -7.18
N SER A 140 -9.14 -4.10 -7.62
CA SER A 140 -8.23 -3.73 -8.71
C SER A 140 -6.78 -4.07 -8.38
N VAL A 141 -6.33 -3.67 -7.18
CA VAL A 141 -4.98 -3.97 -6.67
C VAL A 141 -4.73 -5.48 -6.59
N LYS A 142 -5.72 -6.24 -6.10
CA LYS A 142 -5.67 -7.70 -6.07
C LYS A 142 -5.52 -8.29 -7.47
N SER A 143 -6.31 -7.82 -8.42
CA SER A 143 -6.24 -8.28 -9.82
C SER A 143 -4.85 -8.07 -10.43
N VAL A 144 -4.24 -6.91 -10.18
CA VAL A 144 -2.85 -6.62 -10.61
C VAL A 144 -1.85 -7.59 -9.96
N ARG A 145 -1.91 -7.74 -8.62
CA ARG A 145 -1.04 -8.65 -7.87
C ARG A 145 -1.12 -10.09 -8.40
N ASP A 146 -2.35 -10.58 -8.64
CA ASP A 146 -2.58 -11.97 -9.02
C ASP A 146 -2.09 -12.27 -10.45
N LYS A 147 -1.85 -11.27 -11.30
CA LYS A 147 -1.28 -11.46 -12.66
C LYS A 147 0.10 -12.13 -12.66
N LEU A 148 0.93 -11.89 -11.64
CA LEU A 148 2.25 -12.52 -11.50
C LEU A 148 2.26 -13.77 -10.61
N HIS A 149 1.11 -14.18 -10.11
CA HIS A 149 1.04 -15.40 -9.30
C HIS A 149 1.25 -16.64 -10.18
N GLN A 150 2.27 -17.42 -9.89
CA GLN A 150 2.74 -18.50 -10.77
C GLN A 150 2.26 -19.91 -10.37
N ASP A 151 1.26 -20.00 -9.53
CA ASP A 151 0.67 -21.26 -9.08
C ASP A 151 -0.14 -22.04 -10.16
N CYS A 152 -0.44 -21.35 -11.28
CA CYS A 152 -1.21 -21.90 -12.40
C CYS A 152 -0.47 -21.77 -13.73
N LEU A 153 0.81 -22.15 -13.78
CA LEU A 153 1.69 -21.96 -14.95
C LEU A 153 1.11 -22.49 -16.26
N GLY A 154 0.41 -23.63 -16.24
CA GLY A 154 -0.16 -24.24 -17.43
C GLY A 154 -1.42 -23.58 -17.98
N ALA A 155 -2.02 -22.64 -17.25
CA ALA A 155 -3.29 -21.99 -17.60
C ALA A 155 -3.13 -20.50 -17.94
N ARG A 156 -1.89 -19.96 -17.90
CA ARG A 156 -1.64 -18.52 -18.11
C ARG A 156 -0.98 -18.24 -19.45
N GLU A 157 -1.53 -17.23 -20.10
CA GLU A 157 -0.88 -16.57 -21.24
C GLU A 157 0.34 -15.75 -20.77
N SER A 158 1.16 -15.32 -21.74
CA SER A 158 2.26 -14.40 -21.46
C SER A 158 1.74 -13.14 -20.77
N ILE A 159 2.48 -12.69 -19.74
CA ILE A 159 2.13 -11.47 -19.02
C ILE A 159 2.34 -10.28 -19.94
N ASP A 160 1.27 -9.53 -20.16
CA ASP A 160 1.37 -8.21 -20.77
C ASP A 160 1.80 -7.18 -19.72
N TRP A 161 3.07 -6.81 -19.73
CA TRP A 161 3.65 -5.82 -18.82
C TRP A 161 3.05 -4.42 -19.00
N HIS A 162 2.54 -4.08 -20.19
CA HIS A 162 1.86 -2.80 -20.43
C HIS A 162 0.55 -2.67 -19.62
N ALA A 163 -0.03 -3.78 -19.20
CA ALA A 163 -1.18 -3.79 -18.30
C ALA A 163 -0.86 -3.27 -16.87
N PHE A 164 0.42 -3.06 -16.54
CA PHE A 164 0.83 -2.41 -15.30
C PHE A 164 1.09 -0.91 -15.49
N SER A 165 0.15 -0.25 -16.19
CA SER A 165 0.20 1.18 -16.44
C SER A 165 0.00 2.03 -15.17
N TYR A 166 0.23 3.34 -15.29
CA TYR A 166 -0.09 4.28 -14.22
C TYR A 166 -1.58 4.26 -13.87
N GLU A 167 -2.43 4.27 -14.89
CA GLU A 167 -3.90 4.34 -14.76
C GLU A 167 -4.49 3.06 -14.19
N ASP A 168 -4.03 1.90 -14.66
CA ASP A 168 -4.64 0.61 -14.35
C ASP A 168 -4.07 -0.04 -13.09
N ALA A 169 -2.81 0.26 -12.75
CA ALA A 169 -2.13 -0.32 -11.62
C ALA A 169 -1.89 0.70 -10.49
N PHE A 170 -1.14 1.78 -10.77
CA PHE A 170 -0.76 2.73 -9.73
C PHE A 170 -1.94 3.54 -9.19
N ALA A 171 -2.79 4.11 -10.06
CA ALA A 171 -3.84 5.02 -9.62
C ALA A 171 -4.87 4.38 -8.66
N PRO A 172 -5.40 3.16 -8.90
CA PRO A 172 -6.25 2.48 -7.92
C PRO A 172 -5.55 2.23 -6.59
N ALA A 173 -4.30 1.79 -6.63
CA ALA A 173 -3.50 1.56 -5.43
C ALA A 173 -3.25 2.86 -4.64
N ALA A 174 -2.95 3.96 -5.33
CA ALA A 174 -2.79 5.27 -4.71
C ALA A 174 -4.09 5.80 -4.09
N ARG A 175 -5.25 5.56 -4.72
CA ARG A 175 -6.56 5.91 -4.13
C ARG A 175 -6.85 5.09 -2.88
N ALA A 176 -6.60 3.77 -2.91
CA ALA A 176 -6.73 2.92 -1.73
C ALA A 176 -5.86 3.45 -0.57
N MET A 177 -4.59 3.75 -0.83
CA MET A 177 -3.69 4.32 0.19
C MET A 177 -4.21 5.66 0.73
N ARG A 178 -4.65 6.58 -0.12
CA ARG A 178 -5.21 7.88 0.33
C ARG A 178 -6.44 7.69 1.21
N CYS A 179 -7.30 6.73 0.88
CA CYS A 179 -8.44 6.38 1.74
C CYS A 179 -7.97 5.93 3.13
N LEU A 180 -7.00 5.02 3.20
CA LEU A 180 -6.46 4.57 4.49
C LEU A 180 -5.82 5.72 5.28
N LEU A 181 -5.02 6.55 4.62
CA LEU A 181 -4.30 7.67 5.24
C LEU A 181 -5.22 8.82 5.66
N SER A 182 -6.44 8.91 5.13
CA SER A 182 -7.45 9.87 5.59
C SER A 182 -7.92 9.58 7.02
N THR A 183 -7.80 8.32 7.46
CA THR A 183 -8.04 7.92 8.84
C THR A 183 -6.80 8.21 9.68
N ASN A 184 -6.97 8.92 10.80
CA ASN A 184 -5.86 9.38 11.65
C ASN A 184 -4.83 10.22 10.88
N ALA A 185 -5.28 11.09 9.98
CA ALA A 185 -4.43 11.89 9.09
C ALA A 185 -3.40 12.76 9.86
N GLY A 186 -3.69 13.16 11.09
CA GLY A 186 -2.77 13.91 11.94
C GLY A 186 -1.53 13.14 12.40
N ASP A 187 -1.56 11.81 12.32
CA ASP A 187 -0.46 10.92 12.69
C ASP A 187 0.34 10.44 11.46
N VAL A 188 -0.09 10.79 10.24
CA VAL A 188 0.65 10.53 8.99
C VAL A 188 1.88 11.43 8.95
N PRO A 189 3.06 10.90 8.55
CA PRO A 189 4.26 11.73 8.42
C PRO A 189 4.04 12.91 7.48
N LYS A 190 4.42 14.12 7.91
CA LYS A 190 4.16 15.38 7.17
C LYS A 190 4.84 15.46 5.81
N GLU A 191 5.98 14.81 5.68
CA GLU A 191 6.78 14.80 4.43
C GLU A 191 6.43 13.62 3.51
N SER A 192 5.37 12.86 3.82
CA SER A 192 5.02 11.65 3.06
C SER A 192 4.60 11.96 1.63
N ASN A 193 5.23 11.30 0.68
CA ASN A 193 4.87 11.36 -0.75
C ASN A 193 3.56 10.59 -1.07
N LEU A 194 3.02 9.84 -0.12
CA LEU A 194 1.77 9.08 -0.32
C LEU A 194 0.51 9.95 -0.17
N THR A 195 0.65 11.16 0.38
CA THR A 195 -0.45 12.12 0.58
C THR A 195 -0.53 13.17 -0.54
N THR A 196 0.50 13.31 -1.37
CA THR A 196 0.53 14.29 -2.47
C THR A 196 -0.25 13.79 -3.68
N GLU A 197 -1.03 14.67 -4.30
CA GLU A 197 -1.79 14.45 -5.55
C GLU A 197 -0.88 14.37 -6.79
#